data_074afa247e0dab57925b8975305491e0
#
_entry.id   074afa247e0dab57925b8975305491e0
#
_cell.length_a   1.000
_cell.length_b   1.000
_cell.length_c   1.000
_cell.angle_alpha   90.00
_cell.angle_beta   90.00
_cell.angle_gamma   90.00
#
_symmetry.space_group_name_H-M   'P 1'
#
loop_
_entity.id
_entity.type
_entity.pdbx_description
1 polymer ?
#
loop_
_entity_poly.entity_id
_entity_poly.type
_entity_poly.pdbx_seq_one_letter_code
_entity_poly.pdbx_strand_id
1 'polypeptide(L)'
;MRENIKAGNRMAGNNRLIHTPEGVKDSYNGECRKKLAVQDKILDTFYLYGYEHIQTPSFEYFDIFSKDRGSVPDREMFKFFDRDNNTLVLRPDMTPAVARCVAKYFMDDPMPLRLCYLERTFKNNSSYQGRLKERAETGAELIGDDSEDADAEMIAMVIDSLRQAGLKEFQVELGQVAFYRSLLKEAGLEEEVEEELNQYIENKNYFAVEGLLKNQPVDEGLKKVFLKLPELFGSLEQMQEAKKLTANPGALAAIERLEKVHSILESRGLEAYVSYDLGMLSRYQYYTGIIFKAYTYGTGDYIVTGGRYDKLLVQFGKDTPAVGFVIVVDQLMAALSRQQIDVPVTLVNTVILYETSARSRACGWAAISGTRGWPFSP
;
A
#
# COMPACT_ATOMS: atom_id res chain seq x y z
N MET A 1 -34.29 -7.59 46.89
CA MET A 1 -32.88 -7.74 46.49
C MET A 1 -32.64 -9.08 45.77
N ARG A 2 -33.62 -9.63 45.03
CA ARG A 2 -33.53 -10.91 44.26
C ARG A 2 -34.09 -10.85 42.84
N GLU A 3 -34.46 -9.68 42.32
CA GLU A 3 -35.01 -9.54 40.94
C GLU A 3 -34.03 -8.94 39.91
N ASN A 4 -32.85 -8.43 40.33
CA ASN A 4 -31.89 -7.81 39.41
C ASN A 4 -30.81 -8.78 38.83
N ILE A 5 -30.86 -10.09 39.12
CA ILE A 5 -29.86 -11.05 38.66
C ILE A 5 -30.33 -11.79 37.39
N LYS A 6 -31.62 -11.73 37.03
CA LYS A 6 -32.13 -12.44 35.83
C LYS A 6 -32.16 -11.61 34.52
N ALA A 7 -31.92 -10.31 34.58
CA ALA A 7 -31.86 -9.45 33.40
C ALA A 7 -30.49 -9.52 32.67
N GLY A 8 -29.41 -9.82 33.38
CA GLY A 8 -28.03 -9.86 32.79
C GLY A 8 -27.73 -11.05 31.86
N ASN A 9 -28.48 -12.15 31.96
CA ASN A 9 -28.14 -13.38 31.26
C ASN A 9 -28.98 -13.63 29.98
N ARG A 10 -29.91 -12.75 29.63
CA ARG A 10 -30.68 -12.86 28.36
C ARG A 10 -30.07 -12.05 27.19
N MET A 11 -29.11 -11.15 27.44
CA MET A 11 -28.46 -10.35 26.39
C MET A 11 -27.23 -11.02 25.75
N ALA A 12 -26.67 -12.06 26.33
CA ALA A 12 -25.45 -12.71 25.82
C ALA A 12 -25.68 -13.57 24.55
N GLY A 13 -26.92 -13.95 24.23
CA GLY A 13 -27.25 -14.81 23.10
C GLY A 13 -27.50 -14.10 21.76
N ASN A 14 -27.80 -12.81 21.77
CA ASN A 14 -28.23 -12.08 20.54
C ASN A 14 -27.26 -10.96 20.10
N ASN A 15 -26.08 -10.91 20.69
CA ASN A 15 -25.14 -9.80 20.47
C ASN A 15 -24.42 -9.89 19.10
N ARG A 16 -24.38 -11.07 18.46
CA ARG A 16 -23.73 -11.26 17.15
C ARG A 16 -24.43 -10.53 16.00
N LEU A 17 -25.74 -10.27 16.11
CA LEU A 17 -26.51 -9.63 15.02
C LEU A 17 -26.21 -8.13 14.86
N ILE A 18 -25.62 -7.51 15.87
CA ILE A 18 -25.29 -6.07 15.88
C ILE A 18 -23.79 -5.80 15.85
N HIS A 19 -22.95 -6.84 15.75
CA HIS A 19 -21.49 -6.72 15.68
C HIS A 19 -20.97 -7.15 14.32
N THR A 20 -20.02 -6.41 13.80
CA THR A 20 -19.22 -6.81 12.63
C THR A 20 -18.29 -7.97 13.00
N PRO A 21 -17.90 -8.81 12.05
CA PRO A 21 -16.80 -9.77 12.25
C PRO A 21 -15.52 -9.06 12.67
N GLU A 22 -14.65 -9.79 13.37
CA GLU A 22 -13.36 -9.25 13.79
C GLU A 22 -12.49 -8.85 12.60
N GLY A 23 -11.88 -7.67 12.68
CA GLY A 23 -11.01 -7.13 11.64
C GLY A 23 -11.75 -6.38 10.52
N VAL A 24 -13.08 -6.21 10.63
CA VAL A 24 -13.87 -5.33 9.75
C VAL A 24 -14.64 -4.33 10.59
N LYS A 25 -14.91 -3.15 10.04
CA LYS A 25 -15.61 -2.07 10.76
C LYS A 25 -16.56 -1.32 9.85
N ASP A 26 -17.64 -0.83 10.45
CA ASP A 26 -18.49 0.16 9.81
C ASP A 26 -17.80 1.54 9.83
N SER A 27 -18.01 2.32 8.78
CA SER A 27 -17.65 3.75 8.73
C SER A 27 -18.91 4.55 8.42
N TYR A 28 -19.24 5.56 9.23
CA TYR A 28 -20.50 6.28 9.12
C TYR A 28 -20.35 7.76 9.48
N ASN A 29 -21.36 8.55 9.16
CA ASN A 29 -21.46 9.99 9.47
C ASN A 29 -20.19 10.79 9.05
N GLY A 30 -19.66 11.59 9.96
CA GLY A 30 -18.52 12.47 9.73
C GLY A 30 -17.23 11.71 9.41
N GLU A 31 -16.98 10.56 10.05
CA GLU A 31 -15.80 9.73 9.76
C GLU A 31 -15.83 9.22 8.31
N CYS A 32 -16.98 8.71 7.86
CA CYS A 32 -17.15 8.24 6.49
C CYS A 32 -16.95 9.39 5.49
N ARG A 33 -17.53 10.57 5.75
CA ARG A 33 -17.35 11.74 4.87
C ARG A 33 -15.91 12.20 4.80
N LYS A 34 -15.19 12.23 5.92
CA LYS A 34 -13.75 12.57 5.93
C LYS A 34 -12.94 11.57 5.12
N LYS A 35 -13.22 10.27 5.25
CA LYS A 35 -12.56 9.22 4.47
C LYS A 35 -12.80 9.40 2.97
N LEU A 36 -14.04 9.63 2.56
CA LEU A 36 -14.38 9.88 1.15
C LEU A 36 -13.68 11.14 0.62
N ALA A 37 -13.68 12.24 1.38
CA ALA A 37 -13.01 13.48 0.97
C ALA A 37 -11.49 13.32 0.80
N VAL A 38 -10.83 12.49 1.62
CA VAL A 38 -9.41 12.15 1.44
C VAL A 38 -9.21 11.30 0.20
N GLN A 39 -10.07 10.31 -0.04
CA GLN A 39 -10.02 9.46 -1.23
C GLN A 39 -10.19 10.27 -2.51
N ASP A 40 -11.16 11.19 -2.55
CA ASP A 40 -11.39 12.08 -3.69
C ASP A 40 -10.15 12.92 -4.01
N LYS A 41 -9.51 13.54 -2.99
CA LYS A 41 -8.28 14.32 -3.18
C LYS A 41 -7.11 13.51 -3.74
N ILE A 42 -6.98 12.25 -3.32
CA ILE A 42 -5.94 11.36 -3.83
C ILE A 42 -6.24 11.00 -5.29
N LEU A 43 -7.47 10.65 -5.62
CA LEU A 43 -7.89 10.36 -6.99
C LEU A 43 -7.73 11.56 -7.91
N ASP A 44 -8.10 12.77 -7.45
CA ASP A 44 -7.88 14.01 -8.20
C ASP A 44 -6.39 14.21 -8.52
N THR A 45 -5.50 13.87 -7.56
CA THR A 45 -4.05 13.91 -7.82
C THR A 45 -3.66 12.92 -8.92
N PHE A 46 -4.16 11.69 -8.89
CA PHE A 46 -3.87 10.69 -9.93
C PHE A 46 -4.37 11.14 -11.31
N TYR A 47 -5.56 11.72 -11.39
CA TYR A 47 -6.09 12.27 -12.65
C TYR A 47 -5.25 13.44 -13.19
N LEU A 48 -4.68 14.30 -12.32
CA LEU A 48 -3.76 15.35 -12.72
C LEU A 48 -2.44 14.81 -13.31
N TYR A 49 -2.02 13.61 -12.91
CA TYR A 49 -0.89 12.88 -13.49
C TYR A 49 -1.26 12.11 -14.76
N GLY A 50 -2.54 12.14 -15.19
CA GLY A 50 -3.02 11.49 -16.41
C GLY A 50 -3.36 10.00 -16.23
N TYR A 51 -3.66 9.56 -15.00
CA TYR A 51 -4.05 8.18 -14.72
C TYR A 51 -5.57 8.00 -14.92
N GLU A 52 -5.93 6.91 -15.58
CA GLU A 52 -7.32 6.53 -15.83
C GLU A 52 -7.80 5.50 -14.80
N HIS A 53 -9.06 5.65 -14.39
CA HIS A 53 -9.61 4.78 -13.35
C HIS A 53 -9.95 3.39 -13.88
N ILE A 54 -9.50 2.34 -13.16
CA ILE A 54 -9.83 0.94 -13.43
C ILE A 54 -10.52 0.31 -12.23
N GLN A 55 -11.51 -0.55 -12.47
CA GLN A 55 -12.13 -1.38 -11.45
C GLN A 55 -11.99 -2.85 -11.84
N THR A 56 -11.53 -3.67 -10.91
CA THR A 56 -11.45 -5.13 -11.07
C THR A 56 -12.43 -5.82 -10.12
N PRO A 57 -12.84 -7.07 -10.37
CA PRO A 57 -13.74 -7.80 -9.48
C PRO A 57 -13.19 -7.93 -8.06
N SER A 58 -14.07 -7.91 -7.06
CA SER A 58 -13.69 -8.11 -5.64
C SER A 58 -13.22 -9.53 -5.34
N PHE A 59 -13.52 -10.48 -6.21
CA PHE A 59 -13.05 -11.86 -6.11
C PHE A 59 -12.54 -12.34 -7.47
N GLU A 60 -11.55 -13.22 -7.42
CA GLU A 60 -10.84 -13.76 -8.58
C GLU A 60 -10.59 -15.24 -8.39
N TYR A 61 -10.14 -15.94 -9.44
CA TYR A 61 -9.61 -17.28 -9.28
C TYR A 61 -8.37 -17.29 -8.39
N PHE A 62 -8.28 -18.30 -7.53
CA PHE A 62 -7.13 -18.46 -6.61
C PHE A 62 -5.78 -18.40 -7.32
N ASP A 63 -5.69 -18.95 -8.54
CA ASP A 63 -4.45 -18.99 -9.32
C ASP A 63 -3.88 -17.61 -9.68
N ILE A 64 -4.71 -16.56 -9.65
CA ILE A 64 -4.25 -15.18 -9.90
C ILE A 64 -3.28 -14.71 -8.82
N PHE A 65 -3.45 -15.20 -7.59
CA PHE A 65 -2.67 -14.76 -6.42
C PHE A 65 -1.78 -15.88 -5.84
N SER A 66 -1.76 -17.06 -6.45
CA SER A 66 -0.95 -18.19 -5.99
C SER A 66 0.49 -18.09 -6.46
N LYS A 67 1.40 -18.77 -5.77
CA LYS A 67 2.84 -18.84 -6.08
C LYS A 67 3.48 -17.44 -6.12
N ASP A 68 4.37 -17.23 -7.07
CA ASP A 68 5.18 -16.01 -7.22
C ASP A 68 4.37 -14.75 -7.61
N ARG A 69 3.07 -14.92 -7.91
CA ARG A 69 2.14 -13.81 -8.21
C ARG A 69 1.54 -13.19 -6.96
N GLY A 70 1.56 -13.92 -5.85
CA GLY A 70 0.92 -13.50 -4.61
C GLY A 70 1.78 -12.57 -3.77
N SER A 71 1.12 -11.62 -3.14
CA SER A 71 1.68 -10.78 -2.08
C SER A 71 1.37 -11.30 -0.68
N VAL A 72 0.54 -12.35 -0.60
CA VAL A 72 -0.02 -12.87 0.65
C VAL A 72 0.06 -14.40 0.63
N PRO A 73 0.54 -15.03 1.71
CA PRO A 73 0.53 -16.47 1.81
C PRO A 73 -0.88 -17.05 1.69
N ASP A 74 -1.00 -18.22 1.10
CA ASP A 74 -2.26 -18.93 0.86
C ASP A 74 -3.18 -19.03 2.08
N ARG A 75 -2.60 -19.19 3.27
CA ARG A 75 -3.32 -19.28 4.55
C ARG A 75 -3.95 -17.94 4.98
N GLU A 76 -3.50 -16.85 4.41
CA GLU A 76 -3.99 -15.49 4.70
C GLU A 76 -5.00 -14.99 3.65
N MET A 77 -5.45 -15.86 2.74
CA MET A 77 -6.49 -15.55 1.76
C MET A 77 -7.87 -16.02 2.24
N PHE A 78 -8.91 -15.25 1.98
CA PHE A 78 -10.29 -15.69 2.13
C PHE A 78 -10.69 -16.50 0.90
N LYS A 79 -10.82 -17.82 1.04
CA LYS A 79 -11.12 -18.77 -0.04
C LYS A 79 -12.56 -19.26 0.05
N PHE A 80 -13.20 -19.43 -1.10
CA PHE A 80 -14.53 -20.03 -1.24
C PHE A 80 -14.66 -20.73 -2.60
N PHE A 81 -15.77 -21.39 -2.85
CA PHE A 81 -15.99 -22.16 -4.08
C PHE A 81 -17.21 -21.61 -4.84
N ASP A 82 -17.12 -21.63 -6.16
CA ASP A 82 -18.27 -21.42 -7.03
C ASP A 82 -19.08 -22.73 -7.22
N ARG A 83 -20.11 -22.66 -8.07
CA ARG A 83 -20.98 -23.83 -8.36
C ARG A 83 -20.26 -24.96 -9.09
N ASP A 84 -19.18 -24.65 -9.78
CA ASP A 84 -18.37 -25.59 -10.58
C ASP A 84 -17.16 -26.09 -9.81
N ASN A 85 -17.09 -25.84 -8.48
CA ASN A 85 -16.00 -26.17 -7.57
C ASN A 85 -14.66 -25.48 -7.90
N ASN A 86 -14.66 -24.37 -8.64
CA ASN A 86 -13.46 -23.57 -8.78
C ASN A 86 -13.16 -22.85 -7.46
N THR A 87 -11.88 -22.83 -7.08
CA THR A 87 -11.45 -22.07 -5.89
C THR A 87 -11.36 -20.59 -6.25
N LEU A 88 -12.14 -19.78 -5.57
CA LEU A 88 -12.15 -18.33 -5.65
C LEU A 88 -11.57 -17.73 -4.37
N VAL A 89 -11.04 -16.49 -4.48
CA VAL A 89 -10.55 -15.73 -3.34
C VAL A 89 -11.08 -14.31 -3.38
N LEU A 90 -11.37 -13.72 -2.23
CA LEU A 90 -11.45 -12.28 -2.12
C LEU A 90 -10.03 -11.71 -2.36
N ARG A 91 -9.91 -10.75 -3.28
CA ARG A 91 -8.60 -10.20 -3.70
C ARG A 91 -7.78 -9.69 -2.50
N PRO A 92 -6.60 -10.26 -2.24
CA PRO A 92 -5.74 -9.81 -1.15
C PRO A 92 -4.84 -8.64 -1.55
N ASP A 93 -4.75 -8.36 -2.85
CA ASP A 93 -3.88 -7.37 -3.48
C ASP A 93 -4.50 -6.88 -4.80
N MET A 94 -4.22 -5.66 -5.21
CA MET A 94 -4.73 -5.09 -6.45
C MET A 94 -3.83 -5.38 -7.65
N THR A 95 -2.51 -5.34 -7.47
CA THR A 95 -1.54 -5.42 -8.57
C THR A 95 -1.71 -6.66 -9.47
N PRO A 96 -1.87 -7.90 -8.95
CA PRO A 96 -2.11 -9.05 -9.81
C PRO A 96 -3.44 -8.98 -10.57
N ALA A 97 -4.50 -8.42 -9.96
CA ALA A 97 -5.79 -8.25 -10.63
C ALA A 97 -5.70 -7.21 -11.77
N VAL A 98 -4.96 -6.12 -11.56
CA VAL A 98 -4.67 -5.12 -12.61
C VAL A 98 -3.83 -5.74 -13.71
N ALA A 99 -2.76 -6.48 -13.38
CA ALA A 99 -1.90 -7.16 -14.36
C ALA A 99 -2.71 -8.13 -15.25
N ARG A 100 -3.60 -8.94 -14.67
CA ARG A 100 -4.52 -9.81 -15.40
C ARG A 100 -5.45 -8.99 -16.31
N CYS A 101 -5.99 -7.88 -15.83
CA CYS A 101 -6.89 -7.02 -16.60
C CYS A 101 -6.17 -6.43 -17.81
N VAL A 102 -4.94 -5.92 -17.60
CA VAL A 102 -4.10 -5.37 -18.67
C VAL A 102 -3.77 -6.44 -19.72
N ALA A 103 -3.36 -7.61 -19.29
CA ALA A 103 -3.06 -8.72 -20.20
C ALA A 103 -4.29 -9.17 -21.01
N LYS A 104 -5.50 -8.98 -20.50
CA LYS A 104 -6.73 -9.38 -21.18
C LYS A 104 -7.29 -8.31 -22.13
N TYR A 105 -7.23 -7.04 -21.74
CA TYR A 105 -7.98 -5.99 -22.45
C TYR A 105 -7.11 -4.91 -23.10
N PHE A 106 -5.82 -4.81 -22.70
CA PHE A 106 -4.89 -3.80 -23.19
C PHE A 106 -3.64 -4.44 -23.84
N MET A 107 -3.80 -5.64 -24.41
CA MET A 107 -2.69 -6.38 -24.99
C MET A 107 -2.02 -5.59 -26.13
N ASP A 108 -2.83 -4.99 -26.99
CA ASP A 108 -2.43 -4.30 -28.20
C ASP A 108 -2.43 -2.77 -28.07
N ASP A 109 -2.74 -2.25 -26.88
CA ASP A 109 -2.79 -0.81 -26.63
C ASP A 109 -1.40 -0.20 -26.60
N PRO A 110 -1.25 1.07 -27.03
CA PRO A 110 0.02 1.78 -26.95
C PRO A 110 0.47 1.96 -25.51
N MET A 111 1.77 1.81 -25.27
CA MET A 111 2.41 2.03 -23.97
C MET A 111 2.99 3.45 -23.88
N PRO A 112 3.14 4.02 -22.69
CA PRO A 112 2.79 3.44 -21.39
C PRO A 112 1.31 3.59 -21.03
N LEU A 113 0.78 2.63 -20.25
CA LEU A 113 -0.54 2.71 -19.63
C LEU A 113 -0.43 3.31 -18.23
N ARG A 114 -1.30 4.25 -17.91
CA ARG A 114 -1.44 4.88 -16.59
C ARG A 114 -2.81 4.53 -16.01
N LEU A 115 -2.84 3.65 -15.02
CA LEU A 115 -4.06 3.14 -14.41
C LEU A 115 -4.08 3.44 -12.92
N CYS A 116 -5.23 3.86 -12.38
CA CYS A 116 -5.42 4.06 -10.95
C CYS A 116 -6.70 3.39 -10.45
N TYR A 117 -6.79 3.17 -9.15
CA TYR A 117 -7.93 2.51 -8.53
C TYR A 117 -8.20 3.01 -7.13
N LEU A 118 -9.45 2.83 -6.70
CA LEU A 118 -9.90 2.96 -5.31
C LEU A 118 -10.76 1.75 -4.99
N GLU A 119 -10.21 0.82 -4.22
CA GLU A 119 -10.79 -0.50 -4.04
C GLU A 119 -10.58 -1.03 -2.62
N ARG A 120 -11.15 -2.19 -2.33
CA ARG A 120 -10.95 -2.91 -1.07
C ARG A 120 -10.15 -4.16 -1.29
N THR A 121 -9.22 -4.44 -0.38
CA THR A 121 -8.46 -5.68 -0.30
C THR A 121 -8.79 -6.44 0.98
N PHE A 122 -8.60 -7.76 0.96
CA PHE A 122 -9.07 -8.66 2.02
C PHE A 122 -7.95 -9.61 2.43
N LYS A 123 -7.50 -9.52 3.70
CA LYS A 123 -6.44 -10.38 4.24
C LYS A 123 -6.92 -11.08 5.51
N ASN A 124 -6.91 -12.40 5.51
CA ASN A 124 -7.30 -13.21 6.66
C ASN A 124 -6.15 -13.31 7.69
N ASN A 125 -5.73 -12.17 8.19
CA ASN A 125 -4.69 -12.06 9.21
C ASN A 125 -5.15 -12.69 10.53
N SER A 126 -4.19 -13.10 11.37
CA SER A 126 -4.49 -13.52 12.74
C SER A 126 -5.03 -12.33 13.56
N SER A 127 -6.01 -12.60 14.40
CA SER A 127 -6.82 -11.62 15.15
C SER A 127 -6.04 -10.82 16.19
N TYR A 128 -4.85 -11.26 16.59
CA TYR A 128 -4.12 -10.72 17.75
C TYR A 128 -3.38 -9.40 17.53
N GLN A 129 -3.44 -8.80 16.32
CA GLN A 129 -2.61 -7.63 15.98
C GLN A 129 -3.41 -6.34 15.73
N GLY A 130 -4.74 -6.34 15.92
CA GLY A 130 -5.58 -5.17 15.62
C GLY A 130 -5.58 -4.76 14.13
N ARG A 131 -5.06 -5.60 13.24
CA ARG A 131 -5.00 -5.35 11.80
C ARG A 131 -6.37 -5.56 11.16
N LEU A 132 -6.77 -4.64 10.28
CA LEU A 132 -7.99 -4.81 9.50
C LEU A 132 -7.84 -5.96 8.51
N LYS A 133 -8.90 -6.77 8.40
CA LYS A 133 -9.03 -7.83 7.39
C LYS A 133 -9.59 -7.32 6.07
N GLU A 134 -10.35 -6.25 6.12
CA GLU A 134 -10.83 -5.48 4.98
C GLU A 134 -10.20 -4.09 5.04
N ARG A 135 -9.51 -3.67 3.97
CA ARG A 135 -8.81 -2.40 3.88
C ARG A 135 -9.29 -1.62 2.67
N ALA A 136 -9.46 -0.31 2.83
CA ALA A 136 -9.62 0.56 1.68
C ALA A 136 -8.22 0.94 1.17
N GLU A 137 -7.98 0.69 -0.09
CA GLU A 137 -6.73 0.97 -0.77
C GLU A 137 -6.99 1.81 -2.01
N THR A 138 -6.14 2.81 -2.24
CA THR A 138 -6.09 3.55 -3.49
C THR A 138 -4.66 3.50 -4.02
N GLY A 139 -4.50 3.30 -5.31
CA GLY A 139 -3.18 3.12 -5.89
C GLY A 139 -3.14 3.42 -7.38
N ALA A 140 -1.94 3.35 -7.92
CA ALA A 140 -1.69 3.59 -9.33
C ALA A 140 -0.62 2.65 -9.86
N GLU A 141 -0.76 2.28 -11.12
CA GLU A 141 0.14 1.38 -11.84
C GLU A 141 0.54 2.03 -13.19
N LEU A 142 1.84 2.20 -13.39
CA LEU A 142 2.44 2.64 -14.65
C LEU A 142 3.05 1.44 -15.34
N ILE A 143 2.54 1.10 -16.51
CA ILE A 143 2.88 -0.14 -17.22
C ILE A 143 3.45 0.22 -18.59
N GLY A 144 4.59 -0.35 -18.93
CA GLY A 144 5.24 -0.17 -20.22
C GLY A 144 6.33 0.88 -20.25
N ASP A 145 6.84 1.31 -19.08
CA ASP A 145 7.96 2.24 -18.97
C ASP A 145 8.96 1.74 -17.92
N ASP A 146 10.22 1.51 -18.32
CA ASP A 146 11.30 1.06 -17.45
C ASP A 146 12.30 2.16 -17.07
N SER A 147 12.00 3.42 -17.41
CA SER A 147 12.86 4.57 -17.14
C SER A 147 12.93 4.94 -15.65
N GLU A 148 13.97 5.68 -15.29
CA GLU A 148 14.11 6.29 -13.97
C GLU A 148 13.09 7.42 -13.76
N ASP A 149 12.62 8.05 -14.86
CA ASP A 149 11.53 9.03 -14.83
C ASP A 149 10.21 8.40 -14.38
N ALA A 150 9.91 7.17 -14.83
CA ALA A 150 8.73 6.42 -14.39
C ALA A 150 8.79 6.11 -12.88
N ASP A 151 9.95 5.70 -12.36
CA ASP A 151 10.15 5.46 -10.93
C ASP A 151 9.95 6.76 -10.13
N ALA A 152 10.54 7.87 -10.59
CA ALA A 152 10.43 9.17 -9.96
C ALA A 152 9.00 9.74 -10.03
N GLU A 153 8.26 9.53 -11.14
CA GLU A 153 6.85 9.91 -11.29
C GLU A 153 6.00 9.26 -10.20
N MET A 154 6.17 7.96 -9.96
CA MET A 154 5.41 7.23 -8.94
C MET A 154 5.69 7.76 -7.53
N ILE A 155 6.96 8.02 -7.20
CA ILE A 155 7.35 8.56 -5.90
C ILE A 155 6.81 9.99 -5.73
N ALA A 156 6.93 10.84 -6.76
CA ALA A 156 6.40 12.19 -6.74
C ALA A 156 4.88 12.21 -6.55
N MET A 157 4.16 11.32 -7.23
CA MET A 157 2.71 11.19 -7.10
C MET A 157 2.29 10.72 -5.70
N VAL A 158 3.07 9.83 -5.05
CA VAL A 158 2.89 9.47 -3.64
C VAL A 158 3.04 10.72 -2.75
N ILE A 159 4.12 11.47 -2.92
CA ILE A 159 4.39 12.67 -2.12
C ILE A 159 3.25 13.69 -2.28
N ASP A 160 2.85 13.98 -3.52
CA ASP A 160 1.78 14.93 -3.80
C ASP A 160 0.43 14.45 -3.24
N SER A 161 0.11 13.17 -3.36
CA SER A 161 -1.12 12.59 -2.81
C SER A 161 -1.21 12.73 -1.29
N LEU A 162 -0.11 12.45 -0.58
CA LEU A 162 -0.07 12.59 0.87
C LEU A 162 -0.17 14.05 1.32
N ARG A 163 0.47 14.97 0.59
CA ARG A 163 0.36 16.42 0.83
C ARG A 163 -1.07 16.92 0.59
N GLN A 164 -1.71 16.52 -0.52
CA GLN A 164 -3.10 16.88 -0.82
C GLN A 164 -4.10 16.30 0.20
N ALA A 165 -3.83 15.11 0.73
CA ALA A 165 -4.59 14.56 1.85
C ALA A 165 -4.45 15.38 3.15
N GLY A 166 -3.45 16.25 3.23
CA GLY A 166 -3.20 17.15 4.36
C GLY A 166 -2.04 16.71 5.27
N LEU A 167 -1.37 15.60 4.97
CA LEU A 167 -0.23 15.14 5.75
C LEU A 167 0.96 16.06 5.54
N LYS A 168 1.64 16.47 6.63
CA LYS A 168 2.75 17.42 6.57
C LYS A 168 4.10 16.77 6.83
N GLU A 169 4.14 15.86 7.77
CA GLU A 169 5.37 15.20 8.20
C GLU A 169 5.29 13.72 7.82
N PHE A 170 6.03 13.32 6.83
CA PHE A 170 6.18 11.95 6.38
C PHE A 170 7.49 11.78 5.64
N GLN A 171 7.93 10.54 5.52
CA GLN A 171 9.14 10.17 4.80
C GLN A 171 8.83 9.00 3.87
N VAL A 172 9.34 9.06 2.65
CA VAL A 172 9.31 7.98 1.67
C VAL A 172 10.68 7.33 1.67
N GLU A 173 10.78 6.13 2.21
CA GLU A 173 12.00 5.33 2.19
C GLU A 173 12.10 4.58 0.86
N LEU A 174 13.23 4.70 0.18
CA LEU A 174 13.51 4.07 -1.10
C LEU A 174 14.54 2.96 -0.91
N GLY A 175 14.24 1.78 -1.41
CA GLY A 175 15.14 0.64 -1.49
C GLY A 175 15.31 0.16 -2.93
N GLN A 176 16.22 -0.80 -3.14
CA GLN A 176 16.46 -1.37 -4.46
C GLN A 176 16.72 -2.87 -4.33
N VAL A 177 15.74 -3.66 -4.76
CA VAL A 177 15.79 -5.13 -4.66
C VAL A 177 16.98 -5.70 -5.43
N ALA A 178 17.33 -5.11 -6.58
CA ALA A 178 18.43 -5.56 -7.40
C ALA A 178 19.80 -5.43 -6.70
N PHE A 179 19.97 -4.44 -5.79
CA PHE A 179 21.17 -4.30 -4.98
C PHE A 179 21.44 -5.56 -4.16
N TYR A 180 20.48 -5.90 -3.32
CA TYR A 180 20.60 -7.05 -2.42
C TYR A 180 20.67 -8.38 -3.18
N ARG A 181 19.82 -8.57 -4.21
CA ARG A 181 19.84 -9.79 -5.03
C ARG A 181 21.17 -10.00 -5.77
N SER A 182 21.82 -8.93 -6.21
CA SER A 182 23.14 -9.02 -6.86
C SER A 182 24.21 -9.49 -5.89
N LEU A 183 24.16 -9.04 -4.65
CA LEU A 183 25.05 -9.49 -3.58
C LEU A 183 24.79 -10.96 -3.20
N LEU A 184 23.52 -11.36 -3.07
CA LEU A 184 23.16 -12.76 -2.82
C LEU A 184 23.67 -13.70 -3.92
N LYS A 185 23.50 -13.31 -5.19
CA LYS A 185 23.99 -14.07 -6.33
C LYS A 185 25.52 -14.22 -6.31
N GLU A 186 26.24 -13.17 -5.91
CA GLU A 186 27.70 -13.21 -5.73
C GLU A 186 28.09 -14.10 -4.57
N ALA A 187 27.33 -14.09 -3.47
CA ALA A 187 27.58 -14.93 -2.30
C ALA A 187 27.45 -16.42 -2.60
N GLY A 188 26.61 -16.81 -3.57
CA GLY A 188 26.44 -18.20 -4.02
C GLY A 188 26.00 -19.12 -2.88
N LEU A 189 25.15 -18.62 -1.98
CA LEU A 189 24.63 -19.38 -0.86
C LEU A 189 23.63 -20.44 -1.33
N GLU A 190 23.48 -21.52 -0.54
CA GLU A 190 22.41 -22.49 -0.73
C GLU A 190 21.07 -21.85 -0.37
N GLU A 191 19.98 -22.28 -1.00
CA GLU A 191 18.64 -21.69 -0.89
C GLU A 191 18.17 -21.59 0.58
N GLU A 192 18.40 -22.62 1.38
CA GLU A 192 18.03 -22.65 2.80
C GLU A 192 18.79 -21.58 3.61
N VAL A 193 20.06 -21.37 3.32
CA VAL A 193 20.91 -20.35 3.97
C VAL A 193 20.50 -18.93 3.51
N GLU A 194 20.14 -18.80 2.24
CA GLU A 194 19.63 -17.53 1.68
C GLU A 194 18.31 -17.14 2.34
N GLU A 195 17.38 -18.09 2.50
CA GLU A 195 16.10 -17.86 3.20
C GLU A 195 16.32 -17.43 4.66
N GLU A 196 17.24 -18.08 5.37
CA GLU A 196 17.57 -17.74 6.75
C GLU A 196 18.19 -16.34 6.85
N LEU A 197 19.11 -16.00 5.92
CA LEU A 197 19.74 -14.68 5.82
C LEU A 197 18.68 -13.59 5.57
N ASN A 198 17.76 -13.83 4.65
CA ASN A 198 16.66 -12.95 4.34
C ASN A 198 15.79 -12.67 5.58
N GLN A 199 15.44 -13.72 6.34
CA GLN A 199 14.66 -13.59 7.58
C GLN A 199 15.41 -12.76 8.64
N TYR A 200 16.71 -12.94 8.80
CA TYR A 200 17.49 -12.17 9.77
C TYR A 200 17.59 -10.70 9.38
N ILE A 201 17.78 -10.40 8.11
CA ILE A 201 17.85 -9.01 7.62
C ILE A 201 16.48 -8.34 7.72
N GLU A 202 15.37 -9.01 7.32
CA GLU A 202 14.02 -8.48 7.49
C GLU A 202 13.69 -8.13 8.95
N ASN A 203 14.15 -8.98 9.88
CA ASN A 203 13.93 -8.79 11.30
C ASN A 203 14.98 -7.86 11.95
N LYS A 204 15.89 -7.29 11.15
CA LYS A 204 17.01 -6.44 11.61
C LYS A 204 17.87 -7.13 12.69
N ASN A 205 18.00 -8.47 12.62
CA ASN A 205 18.78 -9.30 13.53
C ASN A 205 20.21 -9.51 13.01
N TYR A 206 20.99 -8.46 12.98
CA TYR A 206 22.34 -8.49 12.39
C TYR A 206 23.35 -9.29 13.19
N PHE A 207 23.09 -9.56 14.48
CA PHE A 207 23.89 -10.50 15.25
C PHE A 207 23.75 -11.93 14.69
N ALA A 208 22.53 -12.34 14.33
CA ALA A 208 22.31 -13.63 13.68
C ALA A 208 22.90 -13.67 12.26
N VAL A 209 22.85 -12.55 11.51
CA VAL A 209 23.52 -12.43 10.20
C VAL A 209 25.02 -12.70 10.32
N GLU A 210 25.70 -12.11 11.30
CA GLU A 210 27.12 -12.36 11.55
C GLU A 210 27.41 -13.83 11.87
N GLY A 211 26.60 -14.43 12.76
CA GLY A 211 26.72 -15.84 13.14
C GLY A 211 26.54 -16.79 11.95
N LEU A 212 25.55 -16.53 11.10
CA LEU A 212 25.27 -17.31 9.91
C LEU A 212 26.44 -17.22 8.91
N LEU A 213 26.82 -16.01 8.52
CA LEU A 213 27.85 -15.78 7.51
C LEU A 213 29.25 -16.23 7.92
N LYS A 214 29.54 -16.28 9.22
CA LYS A 214 30.84 -16.75 9.73
C LYS A 214 31.18 -18.16 9.26
N ASN A 215 30.17 -19.00 9.12
CA ASN A 215 30.33 -20.42 8.76
C ASN A 215 30.17 -20.68 7.26
N GLN A 216 29.92 -19.64 6.45
CA GLN A 216 29.69 -19.77 5.01
C GLN A 216 30.97 -19.42 4.22
N PRO A 217 31.22 -20.10 3.10
CA PRO A 217 32.37 -19.86 2.23
C PRO A 217 32.18 -18.60 1.35
N VAL A 218 31.79 -17.48 1.98
CA VAL A 218 31.56 -16.19 1.31
C VAL A 218 32.80 -15.32 1.49
N ASP A 219 33.11 -14.51 0.49
CA ASP A 219 34.21 -13.55 0.53
C ASP A 219 34.07 -12.58 1.71
N GLU A 220 35.17 -12.26 2.38
CA GLU A 220 35.17 -11.40 3.55
C GLU A 220 34.76 -9.94 3.24
N GLY A 221 35.00 -9.46 2.03
CA GLY A 221 34.52 -8.17 1.57
C GLY A 221 32.99 -8.16 1.46
N LEU A 222 32.43 -9.21 0.88
CA LEU A 222 30.98 -9.36 0.72
C LEU A 222 30.27 -9.56 2.07
N LYS A 223 30.85 -10.34 3.01
CA LYS A 223 30.35 -10.44 4.40
C LYS A 223 30.24 -9.07 5.06
N LYS A 224 31.26 -8.22 4.88
CA LYS A 224 31.24 -6.85 5.41
C LYS A 224 30.11 -6.01 4.84
N VAL A 225 29.76 -6.18 3.55
CA VAL A 225 28.62 -5.47 2.95
C VAL A 225 27.30 -5.86 3.64
N PHE A 226 27.05 -7.16 3.82
CA PHE A 226 25.84 -7.63 4.51
C PHE A 226 25.75 -7.11 5.95
N LEU A 227 26.85 -7.09 6.68
CA LEU A 227 26.90 -6.61 8.06
C LEU A 227 26.74 -5.08 8.16
N LYS A 228 27.07 -4.35 7.10
CA LYS A 228 26.92 -2.90 7.03
C LYS A 228 25.55 -2.43 6.51
N LEU A 229 24.68 -3.31 6.04
CA LEU A 229 23.35 -2.92 5.58
C LEU A 229 22.58 -2.02 6.54
N PRO A 230 22.62 -2.21 7.88
CA PRO A 230 21.95 -1.32 8.83
C PRO A 230 22.46 0.11 8.82
N GLU A 231 23.72 0.31 8.42
CA GLU A 231 24.36 1.63 8.35
C GLU A 231 24.10 2.31 6.99
N LEU A 232 23.66 1.55 5.99
CA LEU A 232 23.33 2.03 4.65
C LEU A 232 21.88 2.52 4.57
N PHE A 233 21.49 3.32 5.55
CA PHE A 233 20.18 3.90 5.72
C PHE A 233 20.30 5.42 5.95
N GLY A 234 19.43 6.20 5.32
CA GLY A 234 19.29 7.64 5.54
C GLY A 234 19.45 8.46 4.27
N SER A 235 20.51 9.23 4.17
CA SER A 235 20.72 10.19 3.09
C SER A 235 21.45 9.61 1.87
N LEU A 236 21.64 10.45 0.85
CA LEU A 236 22.36 10.11 -0.39
C LEU A 236 23.83 9.68 -0.10
N GLU A 237 24.46 10.24 0.94
CA GLU A 237 25.82 9.92 1.31
C GLU A 237 25.98 8.44 1.68
N GLN A 238 25.00 7.83 2.34
CA GLN A 238 25.02 6.40 2.66
C GLN A 238 25.00 5.53 1.40
N MET A 239 24.32 5.95 0.33
CA MET A 239 24.38 5.25 -0.97
C MET A 239 25.78 5.35 -1.58
N GLN A 240 26.46 6.50 -1.47
CA GLN A 240 27.81 6.67 -1.95
C GLN A 240 28.83 5.84 -1.15
N GLU A 241 28.62 5.68 0.16
CA GLU A 241 29.42 4.74 0.97
C GLU A 241 29.18 3.29 0.50
N ALA A 242 27.96 2.91 0.18
CA ALA A 242 27.67 1.57 -0.33
C ALA A 242 28.44 1.26 -1.62
N LYS A 243 28.62 2.24 -2.53
CA LYS A 243 29.45 2.08 -3.74
C LYS A 243 30.91 1.74 -3.43
N LYS A 244 31.44 2.19 -2.32
CA LYS A 244 32.82 1.90 -1.91
C LYS A 244 32.99 0.50 -1.34
N LEU A 245 31.89 -0.12 -0.90
CA LEU A 245 31.91 -1.41 -0.23
C LEU A 245 31.82 -2.60 -1.19
N THR A 246 31.39 -2.38 -2.42
CA THR A 246 31.21 -3.46 -3.41
C THR A 246 31.75 -3.08 -4.78
N ALA A 247 32.26 -4.07 -5.51
CA ALA A 247 32.60 -3.97 -6.93
C ALA A 247 31.59 -4.72 -7.79
N ASN A 248 30.50 -5.25 -7.24
CA ASN A 248 29.49 -5.99 -7.97
C ASN A 248 28.77 -5.09 -8.96
N PRO A 249 28.82 -5.37 -10.28
CA PRO A 249 28.24 -4.50 -11.31
C PRO A 249 26.72 -4.31 -11.14
N GLY A 250 25.99 -5.37 -10.73
CA GLY A 250 24.55 -5.28 -10.52
C GLY A 250 24.18 -4.43 -9.31
N ALA A 251 24.94 -4.55 -8.23
CA ALA A 251 24.75 -3.71 -7.05
C ALA A 251 25.07 -2.23 -7.33
N LEU A 252 26.16 -1.97 -8.10
CA LEU A 252 26.50 -0.60 -8.52
C LEU A 252 25.43 0.01 -9.42
N ALA A 253 24.94 -0.72 -10.43
CA ALA A 253 23.86 -0.27 -11.31
C ALA A 253 22.56 0.03 -10.53
N ALA A 254 22.26 -0.77 -9.50
CA ALA A 254 21.12 -0.54 -8.62
C ALA A 254 21.22 0.79 -7.86
N ILE A 255 22.41 1.12 -7.35
CA ILE A 255 22.66 2.40 -6.67
C ILE A 255 22.60 3.56 -7.67
N GLU A 256 23.19 3.41 -8.86
CA GLU A 256 23.17 4.45 -9.91
C GLU A 256 21.73 4.79 -10.34
N ARG A 257 20.84 3.79 -10.40
CA ARG A 257 19.42 4.04 -10.66
C ARG A 257 18.77 4.87 -9.56
N LEU A 258 19.05 4.58 -8.28
CA LEU A 258 18.55 5.40 -7.16
C LEU A 258 19.09 6.84 -7.20
N GLU A 259 20.35 7.04 -7.58
CA GLU A 259 20.93 8.39 -7.72
C GLU A 259 20.26 9.20 -8.85
N LYS A 260 19.93 8.55 -9.97
CA LYS A 260 19.19 9.19 -11.06
C LYS A 260 17.78 9.57 -10.62
N VAL A 261 17.07 8.66 -9.94
CA VAL A 261 15.75 8.94 -9.37
C VAL A 261 15.84 10.10 -8.38
N HIS A 262 16.87 10.13 -7.51
CA HIS A 262 17.10 11.26 -6.60
C HIS A 262 17.24 12.59 -7.35
N SER A 263 18.07 12.63 -8.38
CA SER A 263 18.30 13.85 -9.17
C SER A 263 17.02 14.38 -9.85
N ILE A 264 16.15 13.46 -10.31
CA ILE A 264 14.86 13.85 -10.87
C ILE A 264 13.94 14.43 -9.78
N LEU A 265 13.90 13.80 -8.60
CA LEU A 265 13.10 14.30 -7.45
C LEU A 265 13.64 15.64 -6.93
N GLU A 266 14.96 15.84 -6.88
CA GLU A 266 15.62 17.08 -6.52
C GLU A 266 15.24 18.21 -7.49
N SER A 267 15.22 17.94 -8.80
CA SER A 267 14.78 18.92 -9.81
C SER A 267 13.34 19.40 -9.62
N ARG A 268 12.52 18.63 -8.89
CA ARG A 268 11.14 18.97 -8.51
C ARG A 268 11.01 19.51 -7.08
N GLY A 269 12.11 19.62 -6.33
CA GLY A 269 12.12 20.07 -4.94
C GLY A 269 11.47 19.07 -3.97
N LEU A 270 11.55 17.77 -4.26
CA LEU A 270 10.94 16.69 -3.49
C LEU A 270 11.95 15.85 -2.68
N GLU A 271 13.24 16.14 -2.79
CA GLU A 271 14.35 15.42 -2.16
C GLU A 271 14.24 15.37 -0.63
N ALA A 272 13.67 16.40 -0.02
CA ALA A 272 13.47 16.45 1.43
C ALA A 272 12.47 15.39 1.96
N TYR A 273 11.64 14.83 1.10
CA TYR A 273 10.66 13.80 1.46
C TYR A 273 11.19 12.39 1.32
N VAL A 274 12.41 12.19 0.82
CA VAL A 274 12.95 10.86 0.53
C VAL A 274 14.14 10.51 1.42
N SER A 275 14.25 9.25 1.76
CA SER A 275 15.42 8.63 2.40
C SER A 275 15.67 7.27 1.74
N TYR A 276 16.79 6.65 2.04
CA TYR A 276 17.24 5.43 1.40
C TYR A 276 17.47 4.32 2.42
N ASP A 277 17.10 3.08 2.07
CA ASP A 277 17.41 1.89 2.86
C ASP A 277 17.81 0.75 1.91
N LEU A 278 19.12 0.53 1.76
CA LEU A 278 19.64 -0.56 0.92
C LEU A 278 19.48 -1.95 1.55
N GLY A 279 19.11 -2.00 2.82
CA GLY A 279 18.72 -3.22 3.53
C GLY A 279 17.21 -3.49 3.47
N MET A 280 16.45 -2.66 2.77
CA MET A 280 15.02 -2.86 2.62
C MET A 280 14.74 -4.09 1.75
N LEU A 281 14.15 -5.11 2.36
CA LEU A 281 13.65 -6.28 1.65
C LEU A 281 12.14 -6.18 1.45
N SER A 282 11.64 -6.82 0.41
CA SER A 282 10.22 -6.91 0.14
C SER A 282 9.73 -8.33 0.33
N ARG A 283 8.61 -8.48 1.03
CA ARG A 283 7.87 -9.75 1.10
C ARG A 283 7.17 -10.10 -0.21
N TYR A 284 7.03 -9.11 -1.10
CA TYR A 284 6.46 -9.33 -2.44
C TYR A 284 7.54 -9.87 -3.36
N GLN A 285 7.43 -11.14 -3.73
CA GLN A 285 8.43 -11.83 -4.57
C GLN A 285 8.48 -11.27 -5.99
N TYR A 286 7.42 -10.60 -6.44
CA TYR A 286 7.34 -10.05 -7.78
C TYR A 286 8.12 -8.75 -8.01
N TYR A 287 8.58 -8.04 -6.96
CA TYR A 287 9.38 -6.83 -7.15
C TYR A 287 10.77 -7.14 -7.75
N THR A 288 11.16 -6.33 -8.73
CA THR A 288 12.39 -6.53 -9.51
C THR A 288 13.39 -5.38 -9.39
N GLY A 289 12.95 -4.20 -9.02
CA GLY A 289 13.74 -2.98 -9.03
C GLY A 289 13.57 -2.14 -7.78
N ILE A 290 13.28 -0.85 -7.98
CA ILE A 290 13.02 0.06 -6.86
C ILE A 290 11.82 -0.41 -6.05
N ILE A 291 11.93 -0.28 -4.73
CA ILE A 291 10.82 -0.44 -3.78
C ILE A 291 10.77 0.77 -2.87
N PHE A 292 9.57 1.11 -2.41
CA PHE A 292 9.42 2.26 -1.52
C PHE A 292 8.27 2.08 -0.54
N LYS A 293 8.41 2.71 0.62
CA LYS A 293 7.39 2.76 1.66
C LYS A 293 7.32 4.16 2.22
N ALA A 294 6.11 4.65 2.48
CA ALA A 294 5.95 5.92 3.18
C ALA A 294 5.53 5.69 4.63
N TYR A 295 6.19 6.39 5.51
CA TYR A 295 5.94 6.38 6.95
C TYR A 295 5.62 7.77 7.45
N THR A 296 4.87 7.83 8.53
CA THR A 296 4.56 9.08 9.22
C THR A 296 4.46 8.85 10.71
N TYR A 297 4.58 9.94 11.45
CA TYR A 297 4.39 9.95 12.89
C TYR A 297 2.98 9.46 13.29
N GLY A 298 2.93 8.64 14.32
CA GLY A 298 1.68 8.15 14.89
C GLY A 298 1.08 6.91 14.21
N THR A 299 1.75 6.30 13.22
CA THR A 299 1.39 4.98 12.69
C THR A 299 2.43 3.95 13.12
N GLY A 300 2.00 2.72 13.39
CA GLY A 300 2.91 1.60 13.67
C GLY A 300 3.31 0.80 12.42
N ASP A 301 2.84 1.23 11.24
CA ASP A 301 3.06 0.56 9.96
C ASP A 301 3.14 1.62 8.86
N TYR A 302 3.60 1.23 7.65
CA TYR A 302 3.63 2.11 6.49
C TYR A 302 2.20 2.52 6.06
N ILE A 303 2.09 3.73 5.52
CA ILE A 303 0.86 4.26 4.90
C ILE A 303 0.84 4.04 3.39
N VAL A 304 2.00 3.89 2.77
CA VAL A 304 2.17 3.59 1.35
C VAL A 304 3.20 2.48 1.19
N THR A 305 2.98 1.60 0.23
CA THR A 305 3.99 0.66 -0.26
C THR A 305 3.91 0.60 -1.78
N GLY A 306 5.06 0.48 -2.43
CA GLY A 306 5.13 0.41 -3.88
C GLY A 306 6.48 -0.13 -4.35
N GLY A 307 6.59 -0.32 -5.66
CA GLY A 307 7.83 -0.74 -6.30
C GLY A 307 7.65 -1.20 -7.74
N ARG A 308 8.76 -1.54 -8.37
CA ARG A 308 8.87 -2.01 -9.76
C ARG A 308 8.76 -3.53 -9.83
N TYR A 309 7.95 -4.03 -10.78
CA TYR A 309 7.63 -5.46 -10.91
C TYR A 309 7.59 -5.92 -12.39
N ASP A 310 8.71 -5.79 -13.09
CA ASP A 310 8.85 -6.00 -14.54
C ASP A 310 8.56 -7.43 -15.02
N LYS A 311 8.45 -8.41 -14.11
CA LYS A 311 8.23 -9.82 -14.48
C LYS A 311 6.84 -10.34 -14.12
N LEU A 312 6.01 -9.56 -13.46
CA LEU A 312 4.67 -10.02 -13.09
C LEU A 312 3.76 -10.22 -14.29
N LEU A 313 3.76 -9.29 -15.26
CA LEU A 313 2.89 -9.36 -16.43
C LEU A 313 3.28 -10.50 -17.39
N VAL A 314 4.54 -10.96 -17.38
CA VAL A 314 4.98 -12.16 -18.14
C VAL A 314 4.14 -13.38 -17.78
N GLN A 315 3.76 -13.52 -16.51
CA GLN A 315 2.94 -14.64 -16.02
C GLN A 315 1.50 -14.61 -16.56
N PHE A 316 1.07 -13.45 -17.09
CA PHE A 316 -0.20 -13.26 -17.79
C PHE A 316 -0.05 -13.15 -19.31
N GLY A 317 1.16 -13.44 -19.85
CA GLY A 317 1.43 -13.47 -21.29
C GLY A 317 1.88 -12.14 -21.90
N LYS A 318 2.19 -11.11 -21.09
CA LYS A 318 2.68 -9.81 -21.59
C LYS A 318 4.02 -9.45 -20.94
N ASP A 319 5.12 -9.53 -21.69
CA ASP A 319 6.44 -9.11 -21.19
C ASP A 319 6.53 -7.57 -21.29
N THR A 320 6.29 -6.89 -20.17
CA THR A 320 6.33 -5.44 -20.11
C THR A 320 6.68 -4.98 -18.69
N PRO A 321 7.55 -3.96 -18.55
CA PRO A 321 7.92 -3.42 -17.26
C PRO A 321 6.73 -2.70 -16.60
N ALA A 322 6.75 -2.67 -15.28
CA ALA A 322 5.73 -1.97 -14.53
C ALA A 322 6.23 -1.49 -13.16
N VAL A 323 5.69 -0.38 -12.72
CA VAL A 323 5.91 0.19 -11.39
C VAL A 323 4.59 0.71 -10.84
N GLY A 324 4.33 0.49 -9.56
CA GLY A 324 3.06 0.90 -8.96
C GLY A 324 3.18 1.11 -7.45
N PHE A 325 2.12 1.64 -6.87
CA PHE A 325 2.02 1.78 -5.42
C PHE A 325 0.57 1.70 -4.94
N VAL A 326 0.44 1.47 -3.65
CA VAL A 326 -0.83 1.50 -2.93
C VAL A 326 -0.73 2.38 -1.69
N ILE A 327 -1.71 3.23 -1.48
CA ILE A 327 -1.96 3.99 -0.25
C ILE A 327 -3.02 3.26 0.56
N VAL A 328 -2.69 2.86 1.79
CA VAL A 328 -3.64 2.25 2.72
C VAL A 328 -4.45 3.36 3.39
N VAL A 329 -5.64 3.64 2.85
CA VAL A 329 -6.47 4.78 3.27
C VAL A 329 -6.80 4.73 4.76
N ASP A 330 -7.05 3.55 5.32
CA ASP A 330 -7.34 3.41 6.75
C ASP A 330 -6.14 3.80 7.64
N GLN A 331 -4.91 3.52 7.21
CA GLN A 331 -3.69 3.96 7.91
C GLN A 331 -3.49 5.47 7.79
N LEU A 332 -3.72 6.03 6.61
CA LEU A 332 -3.65 7.47 6.39
C LEU A 332 -4.68 8.21 7.27
N MET A 333 -5.93 7.74 7.32
CA MET A 333 -6.97 8.31 8.18
C MET A 333 -6.58 8.24 9.67
N ALA A 334 -5.96 7.14 10.10
CA ALA A 334 -5.47 6.99 11.47
C ALA A 334 -4.33 8.00 11.75
N ALA A 335 -3.41 8.20 10.81
CA ALA A 335 -2.35 9.19 10.92
C ALA A 335 -2.90 10.62 11.04
N LEU A 336 -3.78 11.02 10.13
CA LEU A 336 -4.42 12.33 10.15
C LEU A 336 -5.14 12.60 11.50
N SER A 337 -5.87 11.60 11.99
CA SER A 337 -6.57 11.71 13.28
C SER A 337 -5.62 11.87 14.46
N ARG A 338 -4.55 11.07 14.55
CA ARG A 338 -3.56 11.12 15.62
C ARG A 338 -2.75 12.41 15.63
N GLN A 339 -2.47 12.95 14.44
CA GLN A 339 -1.78 14.22 14.25
C GLN A 339 -2.72 15.43 14.40
N GLN A 340 -4.00 15.19 14.68
CA GLN A 340 -5.04 16.23 14.83
C GLN A 340 -5.17 17.11 13.57
N ILE A 341 -4.93 16.54 12.41
CA ILE A 341 -5.10 17.20 11.11
C ILE A 341 -6.58 17.15 10.76
N ASP A 342 -7.21 18.32 10.65
CA ASP A 342 -8.61 18.39 10.26
C ASP A 342 -8.79 18.14 8.76
N VAL A 343 -9.77 17.30 8.43
CA VAL A 343 -10.23 17.09 7.07
C VAL A 343 -11.56 17.82 6.93
N PRO A 344 -11.59 18.98 6.27
CA PRO A 344 -12.80 19.78 6.16
C PRO A 344 -13.84 19.03 5.30
N VAL A 345 -15.03 18.87 5.86
CA VAL A 345 -16.17 18.25 5.17
C VAL A 345 -17.44 19.04 5.49
N THR A 346 -18.30 19.18 4.49
CA THR A 346 -19.60 19.79 4.70
C THR A 346 -20.53 18.79 5.41
N LEU A 347 -20.86 19.10 6.64
CA LEU A 347 -21.86 18.35 7.42
C LEU A 347 -23.20 19.06 7.36
N VAL A 348 -24.28 18.30 7.47
CA VAL A 348 -25.62 18.88 7.72
C VAL A 348 -25.60 19.52 9.10
N ASN A 349 -25.70 20.82 9.16
CA ASN A 349 -25.66 21.63 10.39
C ASN A 349 -27.01 22.30 10.71
N THR A 350 -27.99 22.18 9.82
CA THR A 350 -29.29 22.81 9.96
C THR A 350 -30.41 21.79 9.75
N VAL A 351 -31.35 21.74 10.66
CA VAL A 351 -32.58 20.96 10.57
C VAL A 351 -33.74 21.93 10.68
N ILE A 352 -34.63 21.93 9.73
CA ILE A 352 -35.85 22.74 9.74
C ILE A 352 -37.00 21.86 10.28
N LEU A 353 -37.42 22.14 11.48
CA LEU A 353 -38.62 21.54 12.07
C LEU A 353 -39.83 22.41 11.69
N TYR A 354 -40.93 21.79 11.27
CA TYR A 354 -42.11 22.50 10.86
C TYR A 354 -43.40 21.73 11.26
N GLU A 355 -44.46 22.46 11.54
CA GLU A 355 -45.81 21.89 11.60
C GLU A 355 -46.36 21.60 10.21
N THR A 356 -47.24 20.62 10.08
CA THR A 356 -47.82 20.20 8.80
C THR A 356 -48.39 21.37 7.98
N SER A 357 -49.01 22.34 8.67
CA SER A 357 -49.55 23.57 8.09
C SER A 357 -48.50 24.51 7.49
N ALA A 358 -47.25 24.41 7.92
CA ALA A 358 -46.15 25.27 7.49
C ALA A 358 -45.24 24.58 6.44
N ARG A 359 -45.58 23.40 5.93
CA ARG A 359 -44.78 22.60 4.98
C ARG A 359 -44.26 23.41 3.78
N SER A 360 -45.16 24.16 3.11
CA SER A 360 -44.76 24.96 1.91
C SER A 360 -43.71 26.02 2.23
N ARG A 361 -43.81 26.67 3.43
CA ARG A 361 -42.82 27.63 3.88
C ARG A 361 -41.48 26.97 4.21
N ALA A 362 -41.50 25.82 4.88
CA ALA A 362 -40.30 25.05 5.18
C ALA A 362 -39.56 24.60 3.91
N CYS A 363 -40.31 24.14 2.89
CA CYS A 363 -39.74 23.80 1.57
C CYS A 363 -39.13 25.03 0.88
N GLY A 364 -39.80 26.18 0.95
CA GLY A 364 -39.27 27.44 0.40
C GLY A 364 -37.97 27.88 1.07
N TRP A 365 -37.86 27.79 2.38
CA TRP A 365 -36.64 28.08 3.11
C TRP A 365 -35.50 27.13 2.77
N ALA A 366 -35.76 25.83 2.64
CA ALA A 366 -34.77 24.84 2.22
C ALA A 366 -34.21 25.16 0.82
N ALA A 367 -35.08 25.57 -0.12
CA ALA A 367 -34.68 25.97 -1.47
C ALA A 367 -33.80 27.24 -1.50
N ILE A 368 -34.14 28.26 -0.69
CA ILE A 368 -33.39 29.53 -0.61
C ILE A 368 -32.02 29.33 0.04
N SER A 369 -31.90 28.46 1.04
CA SER A 369 -30.63 28.18 1.73
C SER A 369 -29.66 27.29 0.92
N GLY A 370 -30.04 26.87 -0.28
CA GLY A 370 -29.24 25.97 -1.11
C GLY A 370 -29.19 24.53 -0.60
N THR A 371 -29.93 24.20 0.43
CA THR A 371 -30.03 22.84 0.98
C THR A 371 -30.97 22.02 0.12
N ARG A 372 -30.46 21.00 -0.58
CA ARG A 372 -31.24 20.02 -1.32
C ARG A 372 -31.76 18.93 -0.34
N GLY A 373 -32.43 19.34 0.71
CA GLY A 373 -32.99 18.42 1.69
C GLY A 373 -34.49 18.21 1.48
N TRP A 374 -34.96 16.98 1.67
CA TRP A 374 -36.39 16.69 1.73
C TRP A 374 -36.91 17.01 3.13
N PRO A 375 -38.03 17.73 3.29
CA PRO A 375 -38.56 18.03 4.60
C PRO A 375 -39.12 16.78 5.27
N PHE A 376 -38.70 16.55 6.53
CA PHE A 376 -39.29 15.51 7.38
C PHE A 376 -40.45 16.09 8.18
N SER A 377 -41.59 15.41 8.15
CA SER A 377 -42.66 15.58 9.10
C SER A 377 -42.31 14.84 10.40
N PRO A 378 -42.46 15.38 11.60
CA PRO A 378 -42.26 14.67 12.85
C PRO A 378 -43.24 13.51 13.02
#